data_1e74c0e337ad8e7480dbed01f6c05404
#
_entry.id   1e74c0e337ad8e7480dbed01f6c05404
#
_cell.length_a   1.000
_cell.length_b   1.000
_cell.length_c   1.000
_cell.angle_alpha   90.00
_cell.angle_beta   90.00
_cell.angle_gamma   90.00
#
_symmetry.space_group_name_H-M   'P 1'
#
loop_
_entity.id
_entity.type
_entity.pdbx_description
1 polymer ?
#
loop_
_entity_poly.entity_id
_entity_poly.type
_entity_poly.pdbx_seq_one_letter_code
_entity_poly.pdbx_strand_id
1 'polypeptide(L)'
;MADNKEIMLSFSHAAVGYGDKMVLNDVSFKISKGEYVALIGSNGTGKSTLIKCVSGLLPLAGGEVEICGKNLQSLKPKERAQMVAVVPQSYYVDYDFTVEDIVMMGRNPYIDFRHRESKEDREIAERAMKMTKTDVFKGRYYNELSGGERQRVILARAITQQPDIILLDEPTSALDLHHQIEVMELIRELNEKEHITVMAVLHDINLASRFCSRIVILKDGKVKADGTPQEIVNREEMESLYNMKLLIKNNPLLAKPEIIPIRVADEKQTKKPLRIHVICGDKGGVRLLEMLDNMGHQVSAGVLNQGSDDDEICSYLNIPRVEIPAFQPVLEHDQERNLKLMKDADVVIVADIPFGEANIHNLDGLEDVKGTLYVNENVKEKDFTCGKVSKRLDEIQLKKEIHFFHLDIPVR
;
A
#
# COMPACT_ATOMS: atom_id res chain seq x y z
N MET A 1 -21.07 -15.93 17.55
CA MET A 1 -20.28 -16.91 18.32
C MET A 1 -18.83 -16.50 18.09
N ALA A 2 -18.11 -16.09 19.10
CA ALA A 2 -16.67 -15.79 18.98
C ALA A 2 -15.97 -17.12 18.66
N ASP A 3 -15.43 -17.24 17.46
CA ASP A 3 -14.58 -18.36 17.07
C ASP A 3 -13.39 -18.40 18.04
N ASN A 4 -13.35 -19.41 18.88
CA ASN A 4 -12.27 -19.60 19.86
C ASN A 4 -11.05 -20.18 19.12
N LYS A 5 -10.47 -19.40 18.18
CA LYS A 5 -9.31 -19.81 17.41
C LYS A 5 -8.11 -19.95 18.34
N GLU A 6 -7.38 -21.05 18.21
CA GLU A 6 -6.13 -21.30 18.92
C GLU A 6 -5.11 -20.17 18.67
N ILE A 7 -4.61 -19.51 19.71
CA ILE A 7 -3.62 -18.43 19.60
C ILE A 7 -2.23 -19.05 19.49
N MET A 8 -1.53 -18.75 18.40
CA MET A 8 -0.20 -19.26 18.10
C MET A 8 0.89 -18.30 18.56
N LEU A 9 0.66 -17.00 18.44
CA LEU A 9 1.60 -15.97 18.88
C LEU A 9 0.83 -14.83 19.54
N SER A 10 1.23 -14.45 20.76
CA SER A 10 0.60 -13.39 21.53
C SER A 10 1.65 -12.42 22.04
N PHE A 11 1.42 -11.12 21.82
CA PHE A 11 2.19 -10.03 22.39
C PHE A 11 1.28 -9.24 23.34
N SER A 12 1.72 -9.03 24.57
CA SER A 12 1.01 -8.27 25.59
C SER A 12 1.96 -7.23 26.17
N HIS A 13 1.77 -5.97 25.78
CA HIS A 13 2.60 -4.83 26.17
C HIS A 13 4.10 -5.07 25.96
N ALA A 14 4.47 -5.81 24.90
CA ALA A 14 5.84 -6.21 24.64
C ALA A 14 6.73 -5.01 24.36
N ALA A 15 7.85 -4.94 25.08
CA ALA A 15 8.89 -3.92 24.92
C ALA A 15 10.22 -4.60 24.60
N VAL A 16 10.91 -4.13 23.54
CA VAL A 16 12.17 -4.71 23.04
C VAL A 16 13.10 -3.59 22.59
N GLY A 17 14.39 -3.73 22.91
CA GLY A 17 15.40 -2.73 22.52
C GLY A 17 16.81 -3.30 22.42
N TYR A 18 17.77 -2.44 22.12
CA TYR A 18 19.20 -2.72 22.04
C TYR A 18 19.92 -1.90 23.13
N GLY A 19 20.36 -2.56 24.18
CA GLY A 19 20.89 -1.87 25.37
C GLY A 19 19.87 -0.89 25.94
N ASP A 20 20.26 0.37 26.10
CA ASP A 20 19.39 1.42 26.65
C ASP A 20 18.40 2.00 25.63
N LYS A 21 18.53 1.66 24.34
CA LYS A 21 17.66 2.19 23.29
C LYS A 21 16.46 1.28 23.06
N MET A 22 15.31 1.66 23.58
CA MET A 22 14.05 0.98 23.27
C MET A 22 13.61 1.26 21.83
N VAL A 23 13.19 0.21 21.14
CA VAL A 23 12.68 0.25 19.75
C VAL A 23 11.19 -0.02 19.72
N LEU A 24 10.75 -1.01 20.48
CA LEU A 24 9.35 -1.35 20.70
C LEU A 24 9.01 -1.06 22.16
N ASN A 25 7.93 -0.31 22.40
CA ASN A 25 7.61 0.18 23.74
C ASN A 25 6.33 -0.40 24.33
N ASP A 26 5.38 -0.77 23.47
CA ASP A 26 4.05 -1.23 23.89
C ASP A 26 3.36 -1.93 22.72
N VAL A 27 3.81 -3.13 22.39
CA VAL A 27 3.26 -3.92 21.28
C VAL A 27 2.29 -4.95 21.82
N SER A 28 1.03 -4.88 21.40
CA SER A 28 -0.01 -5.82 21.81
C SER A 28 -0.84 -6.22 20.60
N PHE A 29 -0.76 -7.50 20.22
CA PHE A 29 -1.63 -8.16 19.24
C PHE A 29 -1.47 -9.68 19.34
N LYS A 30 -2.38 -10.43 18.69
CA LYS A 30 -2.37 -11.89 18.71
C LYS A 30 -2.48 -12.42 17.29
N ILE A 31 -1.88 -13.56 17.02
CA ILE A 31 -2.00 -14.29 15.75
C ILE A 31 -2.60 -15.67 16.05
N SER A 32 -3.70 -15.97 15.37
CA SER A 32 -4.39 -17.25 15.47
C SER A 32 -3.80 -18.28 14.52
N LYS A 33 -4.07 -19.54 14.79
CA LYS A 33 -3.64 -20.66 13.96
C LYS A 33 -4.13 -20.53 12.52
N GLY A 34 -3.20 -20.72 11.60
CA GLY A 34 -3.46 -20.62 10.16
C GLY A 34 -3.69 -19.19 9.64
N GLU A 35 -3.48 -18.16 10.45
CA GLU A 35 -3.47 -16.78 9.92
C GLU A 35 -2.19 -16.51 9.13
N TYR A 36 -2.34 -15.73 8.04
CA TYR A 36 -1.22 -15.12 7.32
C TYR A 36 -1.26 -13.61 7.54
N VAL A 37 -0.39 -13.13 8.44
CA VAL A 37 -0.36 -11.74 8.91
C VAL A 37 0.82 -11.00 8.30
N ALA A 38 0.57 -9.84 7.69
CA ALA A 38 1.61 -8.90 7.29
C ALA A 38 1.91 -7.92 8.42
N LEU A 39 3.19 -7.73 8.73
CA LEU A 39 3.67 -6.68 9.62
C LEU A 39 4.27 -5.55 8.77
N ILE A 40 3.59 -4.39 8.74
CA ILE A 40 3.92 -3.22 7.91
C ILE A 40 4.38 -2.07 8.80
N GLY A 41 5.21 -1.20 8.27
CA GLY A 41 5.68 0.03 8.92
C GLY A 41 6.88 0.62 8.18
N SER A 42 7.19 1.88 8.42
CA SER A 42 8.38 2.53 7.86
C SER A 42 9.67 1.88 8.39
N ASN A 43 10.81 2.21 7.76
CA ASN A 43 12.10 1.69 8.22
C ASN A 43 12.40 2.17 9.66
N GLY A 44 12.94 1.25 10.47
CA GLY A 44 13.29 1.55 11.86
C GLY A 44 12.13 1.47 12.87
N THR A 45 10.91 1.11 12.48
CA THR A 45 9.76 0.97 13.42
C THR A 45 9.82 -0.27 14.32
N GLY A 46 10.82 -1.16 14.13
CA GLY A 46 11.01 -2.31 15.00
C GLY A 46 10.48 -3.65 14.46
N LYS A 47 10.09 -3.74 13.18
CA LYS A 47 9.58 -5.00 12.58
C LYS A 47 10.54 -6.18 12.74
N SER A 48 11.78 -6.05 12.27
CA SER A 48 12.81 -7.09 12.42
C SER A 48 13.24 -7.29 13.88
N THR A 49 13.11 -6.24 14.73
CA THR A 49 13.34 -6.34 16.18
C THR A 49 12.32 -7.28 16.82
N LEU A 50 11.06 -7.22 16.39
CA LEU A 50 10.01 -8.13 16.85
C LEU A 50 10.32 -9.59 16.46
N ILE A 51 10.73 -9.84 15.21
CA ILE A 51 11.18 -11.18 14.76
C ILE A 51 12.35 -11.67 15.60
N LYS A 52 13.36 -10.81 15.83
CA LYS A 52 14.53 -11.16 16.66
C LYS A 52 14.15 -11.47 18.12
N CYS A 53 13.14 -10.81 18.67
CA CYS A 53 12.63 -11.12 19.98
C CYS A 53 11.98 -12.52 20.02
N VAL A 54 11.05 -12.81 19.11
CA VAL A 54 10.38 -14.12 19.05
C VAL A 54 11.39 -15.25 18.78
N SER A 55 12.38 -15.04 17.92
CA SER A 55 13.44 -16.01 17.66
C SER A 55 14.44 -16.15 18.82
N GLY A 56 14.39 -15.24 19.81
CA GLY A 56 15.27 -15.22 20.99
C GLY A 56 16.67 -14.71 20.73
N LEU A 57 16.88 -14.00 19.63
CA LEU A 57 18.11 -13.27 19.34
C LEU A 57 18.19 -11.96 20.14
N LEU A 58 17.04 -11.43 20.58
CA LEU A 58 16.94 -10.28 21.47
C LEU A 58 16.09 -10.62 22.67
N PRO A 59 16.49 -10.21 23.88
CA PRO A 59 15.69 -10.41 25.09
C PRO A 59 14.47 -9.49 25.05
N LEU A 60 13.37 -9.96 25.64
CA LEU A 60 12.21 -9.14 25.99
C LEU A 60 12.59 -8.24 27.18
N ALA A 61 12.40 -6.93 27.02
CA ALA A 61 12.71 -5.94 28.05
C ALA A 61 11.51 -5.66 28.98
N GLY A 62 10.28 -5.90 28.50
CA GLY A 62 9.05 -5.72 29.29
C GLY A 62 7.84 -6.32 28.59
N GLY A 63 6.76 -6.48 29.32
CA GLY A 63 5.55 -7.15 28.84
C GLY A 63 5.70 -8.67 28.74
N GLU A 64 4.88 -9.30 27.93
CA GLU A 64 4.84 -10.75 27.77
C GLU A 64 4.69 -11.14 26.30
N VAL A 65 5.38 -12.22 25.90
CA VAL A 65 5.23 -12.87 24.61
C VAL A 65 4.99 -14.36 24.82
N GLU A 66 3.97 -14.90 24.18
CA GLU A 66 3.65 -16.33 24.22
C GLU A 66 3.71 -16.93 22.82
N ILE A 67 4.24 -18.15 22.74
CA ILE A 67 4.31 -18.97 21.54
C ILE A 67 3.55 -20.27 21.82
N CYS A 68 2.47 -20.56 21.08
CA CYS A 68 1.62 -21.72 21.29
C CYS A 68 1.19 -21.88 22.76
N GLY A 69 0.80 -20.77 23.40
CA GLY A 69 0.38 -20.73 24.81
C GLY A 69 1.49 -20.89 25.85
N LYS A 70 2.77 -20.89 25.44
CA LYS A 70 3.93 -20.97 26.33
C LYS A 70 4.66 -19.63 26.36
N ASN A 71 4.99 -19.15 27.56
CA ASN A 71 5.75 -17.92 27.71
C ASN A 71 7.15 -18.04 27.07
N LEU A 72 7.52 -17.09 26.23
CA LEU A 72 8.77 -17.05 25.47
C LEU A 72 10.01 -17.22 26.36
N GLN A 73 10.01 -16.59 27.52
CA GLN A 73 11.16 -16.61 28.45
C GLN A 73 11.36 -17.98 29.11
N SER A 74 10.30 -18.82 29.18
CA SER A 74 10.37 -20.17 29.72
C SER A 74 10.84 -21.21 28.71
N LEU A 75 10.79 -20.89 27.42
CA LEU A 75 11.16 -21.82 26.33
C LEU A 75 12.68 -21.96 26.18
N LYS A 76 13.15 -23.21 26.18
CA LYS A 76 14.54 -23.50 25.80
C LYS A 76 14.75 -23.21 24.31
N PRO A 77 15.97 -22.84 23.89
CA PRO A 77 16.27 -22.56 22.47
C PRO A 77 15.83 -23.67 21.51
N LYS A 78 16.04 -24.94 21.88
CA LYS A 78 15.65 -26.11 21.08
C LYS A 78 14.12 -26.24 20.96
N GLU A 79 13.38 -26.06 22.04
CA GLU A 79 11.90 -26.12 22.06
C GLU A 79 11.31 -24.99 21.20
N ARG A 80 11.84 -23.78 21.32
CA ARG A 80 11.43 -22.64 20.50
C ARG A 80 11.72 -22.89 19.03
N ALA A 81 12.90 -23.42 18.69
CA ALA A 81 13.27 -23.75 17.33
C ALA A 81 12.47 -24.92 16.71
N GLN A 82 11.75 -25.71 17.50
CA GLN A 82 10.79 -26.69 16.99
C GLN A 82 9.44 -26.05 16.65
N MET A 83 9.09 -24.95 17.29
CA MET A 83 7.79 -24.27 17.11
C MET A 83 7.86 -23.14 16.08
N VAL A 84 9.00 -22.46 15.97
CA VAL A 84 9.16 -21.25 15.15
C VAL A 84 10.34 -21.40 14.20
N ALA A 85 10.09 -21.27 12.90
CA ALA A 85 11.12 -21.10 11.89
C ALA A 85 11.23 -19.64 11.45
N VAL A 86 12.45 -19.19 11.13
CA VAL A 86 12.72 -17.83 10.65
C VAL A 86 13.36 -17.89 9.28
N VAL A 87 12.79 -17.17 8.33
CA VAL A 87 13.36 -16.86 7.02
C VAL A 87 13.89 -15.43 7.09
N PRO A 88 15.23 -15.24 7.19
CA PRO A 88 15.82 -13.90 7.31
C PRO A 88 15.82 -13.18 5.96
N GLN A 89 15.95 -11.85 5.99
CA GLN A 89 16.05 -10.99 4.81
C GLN A 89 17.20 -11.40 3.89
N SER A 90 18.32 -11.79 4.46
CA SER A 90 19.49 -12.28 3.72
C SER A 90 20.14 -13.45 4.48
N TYR A 91 20.62 -14.41 3.74
CA TYR A 91 21.34 -15.56 4.27
C TYR A 91 22.62 -15.76 3.49
N TYR A 92 23.75 -15.50 4.15
CA TYR A 92 25.08 -15.69 3.59
C TYR A 92 25.71 -16.94 4.16
N VAL A 93 26.41 -17.66 3.32
CA VAL A 93 27.14 -18.88 3.68
C VAL A 93 28.55 -18.76 3.16
N ASP A 94 29.50 -18.79 4.07
CA ASP A 94 30.95 -18.64 3.73
C ASP A 94 31.57 -19.89 3.16
N TYR A 95 30.86 -21.02 3.21
CA TYR A 95 31.36 -22.33 2.78
C TYR A 95 30.48 -22.87 1.64
N ASP A 96 31.05 -23.80 0.87
CA ASP A 96 30.39 -24.47 -0.24
C ASP A 96 29.45 -25.59 0.27
N PHE A 97 28.28 -25.23 0.75
CA PHE A 97 27.20 -26.16 1.07
C PHE A 97 26.34 -26.40 -0.14
N THR A 98 25.92 -27.65 -0.33
CA THR A 98 24.90 -27.99 -1.32
C THR A 98 23.51 -27.50 -0.87
N VAL A 99 22.58 -27.46 -1.81
CA VAL A 99 21.16 -27.16 -1.49
C VAL A 99 20.61 -28.15 -0.47
N GLU A 100 20.96 -29.45 -0.61
CA GLU A 100 20.55 -30.49 0.34
C GLU A 100 21.09 -30.21 1.74
N ASP A 101 22.38 -29.84 1.86
CA ASP A 101 22.98 -29.52 3.15
C ASP A 101 22.24 -28.35 3.84
N ILE A 102 21.97 -27.28 3.10
CA ILE A 102 21.24 -26.11 3.64
C ILE A 102 19.83 -26.50 4.10
N VAL A 103 19.10 -27.28 3.30
CA VAL A 103 17.74 -27.71 3.65
C VAL A 103 17.76 -28.63 4.86
N MET A 104 18.72 -29.57 4.93
CA MET A 104 18.88 -30.48 6.06
C MET A 104 19.18 -29.75 7.38
N MET A 105 19.83 -28.58 7.35
CA MET A 105 19.99 -27.75 8.57
C MET A 105 18.65 -27.42 9.28
N GLY A 106 17.53 -27.48 8.57
CA GLY A 106 16.19 -27.36 9.17
C GLY A 106 15.89 -28.44 10.21
N ARG A 107 16.57 -29.60 10.15
CA ARG A 107 16.41 -30.68 11.14
C ARG A 107 17.26 -30.52 12.41
N ASN A 108 18.17 -29.52 12.47
CA ASN A 108 19.02 -29.30 13.64
C ASN A 108 18.28 -29.26 15.00
N PRO A 109 17.04 -28.70 15.13
CA PRO A 109 16.30 -28.76 16.39
C PRO A 109 15.91 -30.17 16.84
N TYR A 110 15.96 -31.18 15.97
CA TYR A 110 15.56 -32.56 16.25
C TYR A 110 16.76 -33.48 16.43
N ILE A 111 17.90 -33.12 15.85
CA ILE A 111 19.15 -33.85 15.95
C ILE A 111 19.83 -33.52 17.29
N ASP A 112 20.35 -34.51 17.97
CA ASP A 112 21.21 -34.34 19.14
C ASP A 112 22.54 -35.09 18.99
N PHE A 113 23.45 -34.93 19.96
CA PHE A 113 24.76 -35.53 19.90
C PHE A 113 24.76 -37.10 19.79
N ARG A 114 23.60 -37.72 20.11
CA ARG A 114 23.42 -39.18 20.08
C ARG A 114 22.64 -39.68 18.88
N HIS A 115 21.88 -38.78 18.22
CA HIS A 115 21.04 -39.11 17.07
C HIS A 115 21.54 -38.37 15.85
N ARG A 116 22.16 -39.12 14.94
CA ARG A 116 22.53 -38.64 13.61
C ARG A 116 21.24 -38.47 12.75
N GLU A 117 21.38 -37.80 11.64
CA GLU A 117 20.30 -37.69 10.62
C GLU A 117 19.66 -39.05 10.34
N SER A 118 18.37 -39.12 10.50
CA SER A 118 17.58 -40.31 10.23
C SER A 118 17.13 -40.37 8.77
N LYS A 119 16.62 -41.52 8.35
CA LYS A 119 15.96 -41.64 7.04
C LYS A 119 14.73 -40.74 6.94
N GLU A 120 13.99 -40.61 8.03
CA GLU A 120 12.81 -39.75 8.11
C GLU A 120 13.17 -38.26 7.93
N ASP A 121 14.27 -37.78 8.51
CA ASP A 121 14.74 -36.39 8.33
C ASP A 121 15.04 -36.08 6.86
N ARG A 122 15.64 -37.03 6.14
CA ARG A 122 15.89 -36.88 4.71
C ARG A 122 14.61 -36.88 3.88
N GLU A 123 13.62 -37.73 4.21
CA GLU A 123 12.33 -37.76 3.56
C GLU A 123 11.55 -36.45 3.77
N ILE A 124 11.67 -35.84 4.97
CA ILE A 124 11.10 -34.52 5.27
C ILE A 124 11.75 -33.44 4.43
N ALA A 125 13.10 -33.44 4.36
CA ALA A 125 13.84 -32.47 3.56
C ALA A 125 13.54 -32.60 2.05
N GLU A 126 13.46 -33.82 1.53
CA GLU A 126 13.08 -34.06 0.13
C GLU A 126 11.67 -33.56 -0.18
N ARG A 127 10.72 -33.76 0.73
CA ARG A 127 9.35 -33.26 0.61
C ARG A 127 9.34 -31.74 0.58
N ALA A 128 10.07 -31.09 1.48
CA ALA A 128 10.19 -29.63 1.52
C ALA A 128 10.83 -29.07 0.24
N MET A 129 11.89 -29.72 -0.28
CA MET A 129 12.51 -29.31 -1.56
C MET A 129 11.53 -29.43 -2.73
N LYS A 130 10.73 -30.50 -2.81
CA LYS A 130 9.70 -30.65 -3.85
C LYS A 130 8.63 -29.56 -3.75
N MET A 131 8.14 -29.26 -2.53
CA MET A 131 7.16 -28.19 -2.30
C MET A 131 7.67 -26.81 -2.78
N THR A 132 8.96 -26.55 -2.59
CA THR A 132 9.60 -25.27 -2.99
C THR A 132 10.22 -25.31 -4.39
N LYS A 133 10.07 -26.42 -5.13
CA LYS A 133 10.68 -26.65 -6.46
C LYS A 133 12.21 -26.46 -6.46
N THR A 134 12.88 -26.85 -5.37
CA THR A 134 14.34 -26.77 -5.21
C THR A 134 15.03 -28.11 -5.31
N ASP A 135 14.30 -29.22 -5.43
CA ASP A 135 14.78 -30.57 -5.62
C ASP A 135 15.66 -30.71 -6.88
N VAL A 136 15.36 -29.92 -7.92
CA VAL A 136 16.17 -29.87 -9.16
C VAL A 136 17.56 -29.29 -8.96
N PHE A 137 17.81 -28.61 -7.85
CA PHE A 137 19.09 -28.01 -7.49
C PHE A 137 19.82 -28.79 -6.39
N LYS A 138 19.30 -29.92 -5.93
CA LYS A 138 19.74 -30.67 -4.74
C LYS A 138 21.26 -30.77 -4.58
N GLY A 139 21.98 -31.11 -5.67
CA GLY A 139 23.44 -31.27 -5.66
C GLY A 139 24.24 -30.02 -6.01
N ARG A 140 23.61 -28.88 -6.33
CA ARG A 140 24.30 -27.63 -6.64
C ARG A 140 24.73 -26.92 -5.37
N TYR A 141 25.79 -26.13 -5.46
CA TYR A 141 26.20 -25.26 -4.35
C TYR A 141 25.23 -24.06 -4.20
N TYR A 142 24.88 -23.76 -2.96
CA TYR A 142 23.96 -22.65 -2.63
C TYR A 142 24.41 -21.31 -3.22
N ASN A 143 25.75 -21.07 -3.22
CA ASN A 143 26.33 -19.83 -3.73
C ASN A 143 26.23 -19.66 -5.25
N GLU A 144 25.95 -20.73 -6.00
CA GLU A 144 25.74 -20.70 -7.45
C GLU A 144 24.32 -20.32 -7.87
N LEU A 145 23.38 -20.27 -6.92
CA LEU A 145 21.98 -20.02 -7.19
C LEU A 145 21.69 -18.53 -7.37
N SER A 146 20.69 -18.21 -8.18
CA SER A 146 20.09 -16.87 -8.26
C SER A 146 19.42 -16.46 -6.94
N GLY A 147 19.13 -15.17 -6.76
CA GLY A 147 18.47 -14.66 -5.55
C GLY A 147 17.14 -15.34 -5.25
N GLY A 148 16.28 -15.53 -6.25
CA GLY A 148 15.00 -16.21 -6.10
C GLY A 148 15.13 -17.70 -5.78
N GLU A 149 16.11 -18.41 -6.41
CA GLU A 149 16.40 -19.81 -6.08
C GLU A 149 16.91 -19.95 -4.65
N ARG A 150 17.82 -19.06 -4.21
CA ARG A 150 18.30 -19.02 -2.81
C ARG A 150 17.16 -18.83 -1.84
N GLN A 151 16.23 -17.90 -2.11
CA GLN A 151 15.10 -17.64 -1.24
C GLN A 151 14.21 -18.87 -1.09
N ARG A 152 13.93 -19.60 -2.19
CA ARG A 152 13.19 -20.87 -2.15
C ARG A 152 13.91 -21.95 -1.35
N VAL A 153 15.24 -22.02 -1.41
CA VAL A 153 16.04 -22.97 -0.60
C VAL A 153 15.94 -22.64 0.89
N ILE A 154 16.01 -21.36 1.28
CA ILE A 154 15.85 -20.94 2.68
C ILE A 154 14.44 -21.20 3.18
N LEU A 155 13.43 -21.04 2.31
CA LEU A 155 12.06 -21.43 2.64
C LEU A 155 11.93 -22.95 2.80
N ALA A 156 12.57 -23.77 1.93
CA ALA A 156 12.64 -25.23 2.07
C ALA A 156 13.24 -25.63 3.43
N ARG A 157 14.33 -24.98 3.84
CA ARG A 157 14.95 -25.19 5.15
C ARG A 157 13.96 -24.90 6.29
N ALA A 158 13.21 -23.79 6.19
CA ALA A 158 12.21 -23.43 7.19
C ALA A 158 11.07 -24.46 7.28
N ILE A 159 10.60 -24.95 6.13
CA ILE A 159 9.56 -26.01 6.06
C ILE A 159 10.09 -27.34 6.62
N THR A 160 11.35 -27.69 6.33
CA THR A 160 12.01 -28.91 6.82
C THR A 160 12.07 -28.95 8.35
N GLN A 161 12.04 -27.80 9.00
CA GLN A 161 11.95 -27.69 10.45
C GLN A 161 10.58 -28.13 10.99
N GLN A 162 9.55 -28.25 10.16
CA GLN A 162 8.16 -28.56 10.55
C GLN A 162 7.62 -27.65 11.67
N PRO A 163 7.69 -26.33 11.51
CA PRO A 163 7.31 -25.39 12.55
C PRO A 163 5.79 -25.19 12.59
N ASP A 164 5.28 -24.75 13.75
CA ASP A 164 3.92 -24.26 13.88
C ASP A 164 3.76 -22.84 13.30
N ILE A 165 4.85 -22.05 13.35
CA ILE A 165 4.89 -20.64 12.92
C ILE A 165 6.11 -20.39 12.03
N ILE A 166 5.89 -19.74 10.89
CA ILE A 166 6.98 -19.20 10.05
C ILE A 166 6.99 -17.68 10.16
N LEU A 167 8.15 -17.13 10.54
CA LEU A 167 8.44 -15.71 10.55
C LEU A 167 9.28 -15.36 9.33
N LEU A 168 8.84 -14.41 8.54
CA LEU A 168 9.50 -13.97 7.31
C LEU A 168 9.96 -12.53 7.49
N ASP A 169 11.27 -12.28 7.41
CA ASP A 169 11.84 -10.94 7.48
C ASP A 169 12.17 -10.47 6.06
N GLU A 170 11.27 -9.68 5.46
CA GLU A 170 11.38 -9.13 4.12
C GLU A 170 11.69 -10.16 3.02
N PRO A 171 10.89 -11.21 2.86
CA PRO A 171 11.23 -12.35 2.00
C PRO A 171 11.33 -12.02 0.51
N THR A 172 10.96 -10.79 0.11
CA THR A 172 10.88 -10.35 -1.30
C THR A 172 11.80 -9.17 -1.63
N SER A 173 12.54 -8.61 -0.66
CA SER A 173 13.24 -7.32 -0.79
C SER A 173 14.34 -7.27 -1.86
N ALA A 174 14.93 -8.41 -2.23
CA ALA A 174 16.03 -8.49 -3.20
C ALA A 174 15.63 -9.23 -4.49
N LEU A 175 14.33 -9.42 -4.73
CA LEU A 175 13.81 -10.20 -5.84
C LEU A 175 13.15 -9.30 -6.90
N ASP A 176 13.21 -9.70 -8.16
CA ASP A 176 12.39 -9.11 -9.20
C ASP A 176 10.90 -9.48 -9.03
N LEU A 177 10.02 -8.80 -9.75
CA LEU A 177 8.57 -8.95 -9.61
C LEU A 177 8.09 -10.40 -9.80
N HIS A 178 8.68 -11.13 -10.76
CA HIS A 178 8.29 -12.52 -11.01
C HIS A 178 8.58 -13.41 -9.79
N HIS A 179 9.81 -13.36 -9.29
CA HIS A 179 10.23 -14.14 -8.13
C HIS A 179 9.54 -13.71 -6.84
N GLN A 180 9.21 -12.40 -6.68
CA GLN A 180 8.41 -11.92 -5.55
C GLN A 180 7.05 -12.62 -5.51
N ILE A 181 6.35 -12.66 -6.65
CA ILE A 181 5.03 -13.30 -6.74
C ILE A 181 5.14 -14.81 -6.50
N GLU A 182 6.13 -15.49 -7.11
CA GLU A 182 6.34 -16.94 -6.88
C GLU A 182 6.55 -17.28 -5.40
N VAL A 183 7.38 -16.51 -4.69
CA VAL A 183 7.65 -16.74 -3.26
C VAL A 183 6.39 -16.49 -2.43
N MET A 184 5.65 -15.41 -2.71
CA MET A 184 4.42 -15.10 -1.97
C MET A 184 3.30 -16.13 -2.23
N GLU A 185 3.18 -16.64 -3.47
CA GLU A 185 2.24 -17.72 -3.80
C GLU A 185 2.60 -19.02 -3.09
N LEU A 186 3.89 -19.37 -3.06
CA LEU A 186 4.36 -20.54 -2.34
C LEU A 186 4.05 -20.45 -0.83
N ILE A 187 4.31 -19.29 -0.21
CA ILE A 187 3.99 -19.07 1.21
C ILE A 187 2.48 -19.19 1.45
N ARG A 188 1.66 -18.62 0.56
CA ARG A 188 0.20 -18.74 0.64
C ARG A 188 -0.26 -20.19 0.52
N GLU A 189 0.29 -20.96 -0.43
CA GLU A 189 -0.02 -22.40 -0.56
C GLU A 189 0.32 -23.18 0.72
N LEU A 190 1.46 -22.89 1.34
CA LEU A 190 1.84 -23.49 2.62
C LEU A 190 0.87 -23.13 3.74
N ASN A 191 0.46 -21.88 3.82
CA ASN A 191 -0.51 -21.42 4.82
C ASN A 191 -1.88 -22.11 4.61
N GLU A 192 -2.39 -22.13 3.36
CA GLU A 192 -3.72 -22.67 3.04
C GLU A 192 -3.79 -24.20 3.13
N LYS A 193 -2.76 -24.91 2.63
CA LYS A 193 -2.76 -26.38 2.54
C LYS A 193 -2.24 -27.07 3.79
N GLU A 194 -1.19 -26.54 4.40
CA GLU A 194 -0.52 -27.12 5.57
C GLU A 194 -0.98 -26.46 6.89
N HIS A 195 -1.83 -25.43 6.81
CA HIS A 195 -2.33 -24.66 7.97
C HIS A 195 -1.25 -24.06 8.85
N ILE A 196 -0.06 -23.78 8.26
CA ILE A 196 1.05 -23.13 8.96
C ILE A 196 0.68 -21.67 9.24
N THR A 197 0.91 -21.21 10.46
CA THR A 197 0.73 -19.79 10.81
C THR A 197 1.90 -18.98 10.28
N VAL A 198 1.64 -17.85 9.62
CA VAL A 198 2.68 -17.03 8.99
C VAL A 198 2.60 -15.59 9.46
N MET A 199 3.75 -15.04 9.90
CA MET A 199 3.93 -13.60 10.08
C MET A 199 5.04 -13.12 9.16
N ALA A 200 4.72 -12.22 8.22
CA ALA A 200 5.67 -11.68 7.24
C ALA A 200 5.86 -10.18 7.44
N VAL A 201 7.09 -9.74 7.62
CA VAL A 201 7.48 -8.34 7.46
C VAL A 201 7.52 -8.02 5.99
N LEU A 202 6.71 -7.08 5.54
CA LEU A 202 6.63 -6.66 4.16
C LEU A 202 6.80 -5.14 4.07
N HIS A 203 7.42 -4.66 2.99
CA HIS A 203 7.49 -3.24 2.64
C HIS A 203 6.41 -2.83 1.65
N ASP A 204 6.04 -3.75 0.77
CA ASP A 204 5.01 -3.51 -0.23
C ASP A 204 3.62 -3.84 0.33
N ILE A 205 2.83 -2.78 0.53
CA ILE A 205 1.46 -2.89 1.03
C ILE A 205 0.53 -3.57 0.01
N ASN A 206 0.83 -3.49 -1.30
CA ASN A 206 0.04 -4.18 -2.32
C ASN A 206 0.26 -5.69 -2.25
N LEU A 207 1.50 -6.14 -2.00
CA LEU A 207 1.77 -7.55 -1.71
C LEU A 207 1.07 -8.00 -0.43
N ALA A 208 1.14 -7.20 0.64
CA ALA A 208 0.43 -7.49 1.89
C ALA A 208 -1.09 -7.58 1.69
N SER A 209 -1.67 -6.61 0.98
CA SER A 209 -3.10 -6.60 0.65
C SER A 209 -3.51 -7.83 -0.18
N ARG A 210 -2.69 -8.21 -1.16
CA ARG A 210 -2.98 -9.32 -2.07
C ARG A 210 -2.91 -10.68 -1.39
N PHE A 211 -1.89 -10.93 -0.58
CA PHE A 211 -1.56 -12.28 -0.10
C PHE A 211 -1.94 -12.52 1.36
N CYS A 212 -1.96 -11.51 2.21
CA CYS A 212 -2.23 -11.70 3.62
C CYS A 212 -3.71 -11.55 3.96
N SER A 213 -4.16 -12.29 4.97
CA SER A 213 -5.52 -12.20 5.50
C SER A 213 -5.69 -11.02 6.45
N ARG A 214 -4.59 -10.54 7.04
CA ARG A 214 -4.57 -9.49 8.06
C ARG A 214 -3.29 -8.66 7.97
N ILE A 215 -3.40 -7.37 8.27
CA ILE A 215 -2.29 -6.42 8.27
C ILE A 215 -2.21 -5.79 9.66
N VAL A 216 -1.01 -5.79 10.23
CA VAL A 216 -0.67 -5.07 11.47
C VAL A 216 0.31 -3.97 11.11
N ILE A 217 -0.03 -2.72 11.42
CA ILE A 217 0.84 -1.56 11.19
C ILE A 217 1.58 -1.20 12.47
N LEU A 218 2.92 -1.20 12.38
CA LEU A 218 3.80 -0.67 13.41
C LEU A 218 4.22 0.77 13.09
N LYS A 219 4.04 1.65 14.07
CA LYS A 219 4.50 3.04 14.02
C LYS A 219 4.98 3.46 15.40
N ASP A 220 6.12 4.12 15.48
CA ASP A 220 6.70 4.66 16.73
C ASP A 220 6.81 3.61 17.86
N GLY A 221 7.16 2.37 17.50
CA GLY A 221 7.33 1.27 18.44
C GLY A 221 6.04 0.68 19.03
N LYS A 222 4.88 0.97 18.42
CA LYS A 222 3.55 0.50 18.85
C LYS A 222 2.73 -0.02 17.67
N VAL A 223 1.70 -0.79 17.97
CA VAL A 223 0.66 -1.14 16.98
C VAL A 223 -0.23 0.08 16.77
N LYS A 224 -0.23 0.59 15.55
CA LYS A 224 -1.06 1.72 15.13
C LYS A 224 -2.42 1.27 14.60
N ALA A 225 -2.44 0.19 13.82
CA ALA A 225 -3.64 -0.38 13.25
C ALA A 225 -3.49 -1.90 13.09
N ASP A 226 -4.61 -2.63 13.14
CA ASP A 226 -4.67 -4.08 13.08
C ASP A 226 -6.03 -4.49 12.52
N GLY A 227 -6.07 -5.15 11.37
CA GLY A 227 -7.32 -5.55 10.71
C GLY A 227 -7.11 -6.20 9.34
N THR A 228 -8.20 -6.43 8.64
CA THR A 228 -8.17 -6.94 7.27
C THR A 228 -7.59 -5.90 6.30
N PRO A 229 -7.09 -6.32 5.13
CA PRO A 229 -6.62 -5.36 4.11
C PRO A 229 -7.66 -4.28 3.77
N GLN A 230 -8.94 -4.64 3.72
CA GLN A 230 -10.03 -3.72 3.41
C GLN A 230 -10.25 -2.65 4.50
N GLU A 231 -10.03 -3.00 5.77
CA GLU A 231 -10.15 -2.08 6.90
C GLU A 231 -8.92 -1.17 7.02
N ILE A 232 -7.73 -1.73 6.81
CA ILE A 232 -6.45 -1.06 7.04
C ILE A 232 -6.05 -0.18 5.85
N VAL A 233 -6.26 -0.63 4.61
CA VAL A 233 -5.87 0.09 3.41
C VAL A 233 -6.92 1.17 3.11
N ASN A 234 -6.89 2.24 3.89
CA ASN A 234 -7.65 3.46 3.65
C ASN A 234 -6.69 4.64 3.42
N ARG A 235 -7.20 5.71 2.81
CA ARG A 235 -6.38 6.83 2.37
C ARG A 235 -5.68 7.54 3.53
N GLU A 236 -6.38 7.82 4.59
CA GLU A 236 -5.87 8.61 5.72
C GLU A 236 -4.70 7.89 6.43
N GLU A 237 -4.88 6.60 6.73
CA GLU A 237 -3.84 5.78 7.37
C GLU A 237 -2.62 5.63 6.46
N MET A 238 -2.83 5.39 5.15
CA MET A 238 -1.74 5.18 4.21
C MET A 238 -0.99 6.47 3.89
N GLU A 239 -1.67 7.60 3.69
CA GLU A 239 -1.01 8.91 3.52
C GLU A 239 -0.19 9.29 4.78
N SER A 240 -0.72 9.00 5.98
CA SER A 240 0.01 9.21 7.25
C SER A 240 1.20 8.27 7.43
N LEU A 241 1.11 7.02 6.95
CA LEU A 241 2.17 6.02 7.07
C LEU A 241 3.35 6.33 6.15
N TYR A 242 3.06 6.66 4.89
CA TYR A 242 4.08 6.85 3.86
C TYR A 242 4.48 8.31 3.63
N ASN A 243 3.78 9.27 4.25
CA ASN A 243 3.96 10.72 4.03
C ASN A 243 3.91 11.09 2.54
N MET A 244 2.93 10.57 1.82
CA MET A 244 2.74 10.79 0.39
C MET A 244 1.26 10.81 0.01
N LYS A 245 0.96 11.52 -1.08
CA LYS A 245 -0.36 11.47 -1.70
C LYS A 245 -0.49 10.17 -2.49
N LEU A 246 -1.60 9.50 -2.30
CA LEU A 246 -1.84 8.20 -2.92
C LEU A 246 -3.32 8.03 -3.29
N LEU A 247 -3.55 7.16 -4.26
CA LEU A 247 -4.86 6.68 -4.64
C LEU A 247 -5.06 5.27 -4.15
N ILE A 248 -6.26 4.98 -3.69
CA ILE A 248 -6.69 3.61 -3.40
C ILE A 248 -7.79 3.23 -4.36
N LYS A 249 -7.56 2.17 -5.13
CA LYS A 249 -8.56 1.54 -6.00
C LYS A 249 -8.81 0.11 -5.56
N ASN A 250 -10.02 -0.37 -5.69
CA ASN A 250 -10.29 -1.80 -5.54
C ASN A 250 -9.93 -2.50 -6.85
N ASN A 251 -9.00 -3.44 -6.79
CA ASN A 251 -8.67 -4.28 -7.92
C ASN A 251 -9.83 -5.25 -8.19
N PRO A 252 -10.51 -5.17 -9.36
CA PRO A 252 -11.71 -5.96 -9.62
C PRO A 252 -11.46 -7.46 -9.76
N LEU A 253 -10.21 -7.86 -10.13
CA LEU A 253 -9.84 -9.28 -10.28
C LEU A 253 -9.53 -9.93 -8.92
N LEU A 254 -8.94 -9.16 -8.00
CA LEU A 254 -8.51 -9.67 -6.70
C LEU A 254 -9.51 -9.39 -5.58
N ALA A 255 -10.49 -8.50 -5.80
CA ALA A 255 -11.40 -7.97 -4.79
C ALA A 255 -10.64 -7.41 -3.54
N LYS A 256 -9.48 -6.82 -3.77
CA LYS A 256 -8.56 -6.29 -2.75
C LYS A 256 -8.22 -4.83 -3.05
N PRO A 257 -8.01 -4.00 -2.02
CA PRO A 257 -7.54 -2.65 -2.22
C PRO A 257 -6.10 -2.64 -2.75
N GLU A 258 -5.83 -1.73 -3.68
CA GLU A 258 -4.54 -1.48 -4.30
C GLU A 258 -4.17 -0.01 -4.16
N ILE A 259 -2.93 0.25 -3.74
CA ILE A 259 -2.39 1.60 -3.56
C ILE A 259 -1.56 1.97 -4.77
N ILE A 260 -1.87 3.14 -5.33
CA ILE A 260 -1.11 3.76 -6.40
C ILE A 260 -0.47 5.04 -5.82
N PRO A 261 0.86 5.07 -5.64
CA PRO A 261 1.54 6.28 -5.17
C PRO A 261 1.51 7.35 -6.26
N ILE A 262 1.17 8.59 -5.87
CA ILE A 262 1.10 9.72 -6.80
C ILE A 262 2.32 10.61 -6.61
N ARG A 263 2.60 11.06 -5.39
CA ARG A 263 3.73 11.94 -5.08
C ARG A 263 4.02 11.95 -3.58
N VAL A 264 5.21 12.40 -3.20
CA VAL A 264 5.54 12.70 -1.80
C VAL A 264 4.69 13.87 -1.33
N ALA A 265 4.21 13.84 -0.10
CA ALA A 265 3.47 14.94 0.47
C ALA A 265 4.43 16.11 0.74
N ASP A 266 4.35 17.14 -0.11
CA ASP A 266 5.07 18.39 0.12
C ASP A 266 4.29 19.25 1.13
N GLU A 267 5.01 20.04 1.92
CA GLU A 267 4.37 21.08 2.72
C GLU A 267 3.71 22.09 1.78
N LYS A 268 2.44 22.43 2.06
CA LYS A 268 1.70 23.43 1.27
C LYS A 268 2.47 24.73 1.20
N GLN A 269 2.86 25.14 -0.01
CA GLN A 269 3.78 26.27 -0.21
C GLN A 269 3.16 27.64 0.00
N THR A 270 1.82 27.78 -0.08
CA THR A 270 1.19 29.11 0.04
C THR A 270 0.84 29.50 1.47
N LYS A 271 1.19 30.72 1.85
CA LYS A 271 0.82 31.34 3.14
C LYS A 271 -0.64 31.80 3.20
N LYS A 272 -1.30 31.97 2.05
CA LYS A 272 -2.70 32.42 1.93
C LYS A 272 -3.43 31.55 0.92
N PRO A 273 -4.06 30.45 1.33
CA PRO A 273 -4.83 29.61 0.43
C PRO A 273 -6.05 30.38 -0.09
N LEU A 274 -6.23 30.39 -1.42
CA LEU A 274 -7.42 30.90 -2.08
C LEU A 274 -8.41 29.76 -2.31
N ARG A 275 -9.70 30.07 -2.37
CA ARG A 275 -10.72 29.15 -2.85
C ARG A 275 -10.88 29.33 -4.35
N ILE A 276 -10.52 28.31 -5.11
CA ILE A 276 -10.46 28.37 -6.58
C ILE A 276 -11.44 27.34 -7.14
N HIS A 277 -12.36 27.79 -7.99
CA HIS A 277 -13.22 26.89 -8.74
C HIS A 277 -12.77 26.78 -10.18
N VAL A 278 -12.65 25.54 -10.70
CA VAL A 278 -12.17 25.28 -12.06
C VAL A 278 -13.28 24.65 -12.89
N ILE A 279 -13.69 25.34 -13.93
CA ILE A 279 -14.55 24.80 -14.98
C ILE A 279 -13.64 24.09 -15.98
N CYS A 280 -13.69 22.77 -16.02
CA CYS A 280 -12.82 21.92 -16.82
C CYS A 280 -13.57 20.72 -17.40
N GLY A 281 -12.91 19.96 -18.26
CA GLY A 281 -13.42 18.80 -18.95
C GLY A 281 -12.45 18.42 -20.08
N ASP A 282 -12.60 17.24 -20.67
CA ASP A 282 -11.80 16.72 -21.79
C ASP A 282 -10.28 16.86 -21.57
N LYS A 283 -9.80 16.51 -20.36
CA LYS A 283 -8.41 16.60 -19.90
C LYS A 283 -7.87 18.02 -19.69
N GLY A 284 -8.65 19.06 -20.00
CA GLY A 284 -8.21 20.47 -19.93
C GLY A 284 -7.90 20.94 -18.51
N GLY A 285 -8.46 20.28 -17.49
CA GLY A 285 -8.28 20.64 -16.08
C GLY A 285 -7.19 19.86 -15.34
N VAL A 286 -6.79 18.68 -15.80
CA VAL A 286 -5.95 17.73 -15.04
C VAL A 286 -4.72 18.38 -14.42
N ARG A 287 -3.88 19.02 -15.24
CA ARG A 287 -2.65 19.68 -14.78
C ARG A 287 -2.90 20.93 -13.94
N LEU A 288 -3.95 21.69 -14.30
CA LEU A 288 -4.30 22.90 -13.57
C LEU A 288 -4.78 22.54 -12.17
N LEU A 289 -5.66 21.56 -12.02
CA LEU A 289 -6.16 21.06 -10.74
C LEU A 289 -5.01 20.56 -9.85
N GLU A 290 -4.11 19.77 -10.44
CA GLU A 290 -2.92 19.28 -9.74
C GLU A 290 -2.01 20.43 -9.29
N MET A 291 -1.73 21.40 -10.15
CA MET A 291 -0.88 22.55 -9.84
C MET A 291 -1.49 23.40 -8.70
N LEU A 292 -2.78 23.69 -8.76
CA LEU A 292 -3.46 24.50 -7.75
C LEU A 292 -3.52 23.79 -6.38
N ASP A 293 -3.80 22.49 -6.36
CA ASP A 293 -3.75 21.68 -5.13
C ASP A 293 -2.33 21.63 -4.57
N ASN A 294 -1.30 21.51 -5.44
CA ASN A 294 0.12 21.52 -5.05
C ASN A 294 0.53 22.84 -4.41
N MET A 295 0.01 23.95 -4.91
CA MET A 295 0.23 25.29 -4.32
C MET A 295 -0.48 25.44 -2.97
N GLY A 296 -1.34 24.51 -2.58
CA GLY A 296 -2.07 24.52 -1.31
C GLY A 296 -3.34 25.36 -1.33
N HIS A 297 -3.92 25.63 -2.52
CA HIS A 297 -5.21 26.28 -2.63
C HIS A 297 -6.36 25.31 -2.31
N GLN A 298 -7.50 25.87 -1.94
CA GLN A 298 -8.75 25.09 -1.79
C GLN A 298 -9.44 25.05 -3.15
N VAL A 299 -9.33 23.92 -3.83
CA VAL A 299 -9.81 23.76 -5.20
C VAL A 299 -11.18 23.06 -5.21
N SER A 300 -12.06 23.47 -6.10
CA SER A 300 -13.30 22.78 -6.48
C SER A 300 -13.44 22.76 -8.00
N ALA A 301 -14.20 21.82 -8.55
CA ALA A 301 -14.36 21.67 -9.99
C ALA A 301 -15.80 21.34 -10.39
N GLY A 302 -16.13 21.54 -11.66
CA GLY A 302 -17.39 21.08 -12.24
C GLY A 302 -17.83 21.90 -13.47
N VAL A 303 -18.81 21.43 -14.24
CA VAL A 303 -19.48 20.12 -14.14
C VAL A 303 -18.67 19.09 -14.92
N LEU A 304 -18.41 17.93 -14.35
CA LEU A 304 -17.56 16.89 -14.93
C LEU A 304 -18.37 15.64 -15.32
N ASN A 305 -17.99 14.99 -16.40
CA ASN A 305 -18.51 13.66 -16.72
C ASN A 305 -17.83 12.59 -15.85
N GLN A 306 -18.62 11.71 -15.24
CA GLN A 306 -18.12 10.58 -14.46
C GLN A 306 -17.14 9.71 -15.27
N GLY A 307 -15.99 9.39 -14.69
CA GLY A 307 -14.96 8.60 -15.30
C GLY A 307 -14.10 9.34 -16.34
N SER A 308 -14.27 10.66 -16.50
CA SER A 308 -13.34 11.49 -17.27
C SER A 308 -12.02 11.67 -16.53
N ASP A 309 -10.92 12.00 -17.24
CA ASP A 309 -9.62 12.23 -16.62
C ASP A 309 -9.67 13.36 -15.58
N ASP A 310 -10.47 14.41 -15.82
CA ASP A 310 -10.68 15.51 -14.85
C ASP A 310 -11.47 15.05 -13.64
N ASP A 311 -12.43 14.13 -13.78
CA ASP A 311 -13.15 13.51 -12.66
C ASP A 311 -12.21 12.58 -11.87
N GLU A 312 -11.39 11.78 -12.55
CA GLU A 312 -10.41 10.93 -11.91
C GLU A 312 -9.40 11.74 -11.09
N ILE A 313 -8.82 12.82 -11.62
CA ILE A 313 -7.87 13.66 -10.87
C ILE A 313 -8.55 14.35 -9.67
N CYS A 314 -9.81 14.79 -9.79
CA CYS A 314 -10.56 15.31 -8.68
C CYS A 314 -10.75 14.24 -7.57
N SER A 315 -11.02 13.00 -7.96
CA SER A 315 -11.07 11.87 -7.03
C SER A 315 -9.72 11.63 -6.35
N TYR A 316 -8.61 11.71 -7.10
CA TYR A 316 -7.26 11.53 -6.58
C TYR A 316 -6.87 12.59 -5.55
N LEU A 317 -7.18 13.85 -5.85
CA LEU A 317 -6.82 14.98 -5.02
C LEU A 317 -7.87 15.28 -3.94
N ASN A 318 -8.98 14.53 -3.90
CA ASN A 318 -10.13 14.78 -3.05
C ASN A 318 -10.71 16.20 -3.23
N ILE A 319 -10.79 16.63 -4.49
CA ILE A 319 -11.33 17.92 -4.87
C ILE A 319 -12.88 17.83 -4.91
N PRO A 320 -13.62 18.68 -4.17
CA PRO A 320 -15.06 18.76 -4.28
C PRO A 320 -15.49 19.11 -5.71
N ARG A 321 -16.48 18.41 -6.24
CA ARG A 321 -16.93 18.61 -7.61
C ARG A 321 -18.41 18.34 -7.81
N VAL A 322 -18.94 18.85 -8.90
CA VAL A 322 -20.23 18.43 -9.46
C VAL A 322 -19.95 17.49 -10.61
N GLU A 323 -20.52 16.29 -10.55
CA GLU A 323 -20.41 15.27 -11.58
C GLU A 323 -21.78 14.88 -12.13
N ILE A 324 -21.80 14.51 -13.41
CA ILE A 324 -22.94 13.98 -14.14
C ILE A 324 -22.58 12.65 -14.80
N PRO A 325 -23.55 11.78 -15.11
CA PRO A 325 -23.28 10.55 -15.83
C PRO A 325 -22.54 10.80 -17.15
N ALA A 326 -21.66 9.86 -17.53
CA ALA A 326 -20.89 9.96 -18.77
C ALA A 326 -21.79 10.16 -19.99
N PHE A 327 -21.34 11.00 -20.92
CA PHE A 327 -22.05 11.32 -22.16
C PHE A 327 -23.42 12.01 -22.03
N GLN A 328 -23.77 12.51 -20.86
CA GLN A 328 -24.96 13.32 -20.68
C GLN A 328 -24.64 14.82 -20.82
N PRO A 329 -25.57 15.63 -21.34
CA PRO A 329 -25.41 17.07 -21.35
C PRO A 329 -25.54 17.66 -19.95
N VAL A 330 -24.85 18.77 -19.71
CA VAL A 330 -25.01 19.59 -18.50
C VAL A 330 -26.37 20.27 -18.56
N LEU A 331 -27.21 20.01 -17.57
CA LEU A 331 -28.54 20.60 -17.47
C LEU A 331 -28.53 21.81 -16.48
N GLU A 332 -29.57 22.62 -16.53
CA GLU A 332 -29.70 23.79 -15.66
C GLU A 332 -29.50 23.47 -14.17
N HIS A 333 -30.11 22.38 -13.70
CA HIS A 333 -29.96 21.99 -12.29
C HIS A 333 -28.54 21.55 -11.92
N ASP A 334 -27.77 21.04 -12.85
CA ASP A 334 -26.33 20.67 -12.62
C ASP A 334 -25.51 21.95 -12.51
N GLN A 335 -25.78 22.93 -13.37
CA GLN A 335 -25.16 24.24 -13.29
C GLN A 335 -25.55 24.99 -12.01
N GLU A 336 -26.80 24.90 -11.55
CA GLU A 336 -27.17 25.45 -10.26
C GLU A 336 -26.36 24.85 -9.08
N ARG A 337 -26.11 23.56 -9.12
CA ARG A 337 -25.22 22.89 -8.13
C ARG A 337 -23.78 23.40 -8.25
N ASN A 338 -23.32 23.62 -9.45
CA ASN A 338 -21.98 24.12 -9.74
C ASN A 338 -21.81 25.58 -9.26
N LEU A 339 -22.82 26.44 -9.54
CA LEU A 339 -22.85 27.81 -9.04
C LEU A 339 -22.79 27.91 -7.50
N LYS A 340 -23.35 26.93 -6.79
CA LYS A 340 -23.23 26.89 -5.32
C LYS A 340 -21.76 26.66 -4.86
N LEU A 341 -20.98 25.84 -5.59
CA LEU A 341 -19.57 25.68 -5.32
C LEU A 341 -18.76 26.94 -5.68
N MET A 342 -19.16 27.64 -6.75
CA MET A 342 -18.48 28.87 -7.18
C MET A 342 -18.78 30.07 -6.27
N LYS A 343 -19.93 30.08 -5.56
CA LYS A 343 -20.46 31.25 -4.81
C LYS A 343 -19.42 31.84 -3.86
N ASP A 344 -18.64 31.00 -3.23
CA ASP A 344 -17.65 31.40 -2.23
C ASP A 344 -16.21 31.33 -2.78
N ALA A 345 -16.03 31.13 -4.09
CA ALA A 345 -14.71 31.10 -4.70
C ALA A 345 -14.12 32.52 -4.78
N ASP A 346 -12.83 32.66 -4.45
CA ASP A 346 -12.06 33.89 -4.62
C ASP A 346 -11.63 34.06 -6.09
N VAL A 347 -11.50 32.94 -6.81
CA VAL A 347 -11.15 32.87 -8.23
C VAL A 347 -11.97 31.79 -8.92
N VAL A 348 -12.46 32.07 -10.12
CA VAL A 348 -13.08 31.10 -11.02
C VAL A 348 -12.26 31.04 -12.30
N ILE A 349 -11.87 29.85 -12.72
CA ILE A 349 -11.04 29.61 -13.90
C ILE A 349 -11.81 28.74 -14.89
N VAL A 350 -11.98 29.23 -16.13
CA VAL A 350 -12.41 28.41 -17.26
C VAL A 350 -11.15 27.89 -17.93
N ALA A 351 -10.93 26.58 -17.84
CA ALA A 351 -9.73 25.91 -18.36
C ALA A 351 -9.78 25.80 -19.90
N ASP A 352 -8.74 25.25 -20.49
CA ASP A 352 -8.65 24.98 -21.94
C ASP A 352 -9.53 23.78 -22.31
N ILE A 353 -10.83 24.01 -22.48
CA ILE A 353 -11.82 22.97 -22.81
C ILE A 353 -12.57 23.29 -24.10
N PRO A 354 -12.94 22.27 -24.89
CA PRO A 354 -13.84 22.44 -26.02
C PRO A 354 -15.28 22.65 -25.52
N PHE A 355 -15.97 23.63 -26.05
CA PHE A 355 -17.38 23.86 -25.77
C PHE A 355 -18.27 23.40 -26.93
N GLY A 356 -19.26 22.57 -26.61
CA GLY A 356 -20.35 22.13 -27.47
C GLY A 356 -21.72 22.41 -26.84
N GLU A 357 -22.79 22.04 -27.53
CA GLU A 357 -24.17 22.18 -27.01
C GLU A 357 -24.37 21.42 -25.68
N ALA A 358 -23.59 20.37 -25.43
CA ALA A 358 -23.70 19.54 -24.25
C ALA A 358 -23.15 20.19 -22.97
N ASN A 359 -22.22 21.15 -23.07
CA ASN A 359 -21.54 21.72 -21.91
C ASN A 359 -21.53 23.26 -21.86
N ILE A 360 -22.22 23.94 -22.80
CA ILE A 360 -22.27 25.38 -22.85
C ILE A 360 -22.88 25.99 -21.56
N HIS A 361 -23.80 25.27 -20.89
CA HIS A 361 -24.38 25.67 -19.63
C HIS A 361 -23.39 25.89 -18.50
N ASN A 362 -22.16 25.37 -18.61
CA ASN A 362 -21.07 25.68 -17.67
C ASN A 362 -20.69 27.17 -17.63
N LEU A 363 -21.07 27.94 -18.63
CA LEU A 363 -20.86 29.39 -18.69
C LEU A 363 -22.01 30.22 -18.09
N ASP A 364 -23.13 29.59 -17.73
CA ASP A 364 -24.30 30.30 -17.19
C ASP A 364 -24.04 30.77 -15.75
N GLY A 365 -24.40 32.02 -15.47
CA GLY A 365 -24.27 32.60 -14.14
C GLY A 365 -22.86 33.06 -13.75
N LEU A 366 -21.88 32.98 -14.65
CA LEU A 366 -20.52 33.44 -14.35
C LEU A 366 -20.42 34.96 -14.13
N GLU A 367 -21.31 35.74 -14.69
CA GLU A 367 -21.42 37.16 -14.44
C GLU A 367 -21.74 37.54 -12.98
N ASP A 368 -22.37 36.60 -12.25
CA ASP A 368 -22.86 36.85 -10.87
C ASP A 368 -21.89 36.29 -9.80
N VAL A 369 -20.82 35.58 -10.18
CA VAL A 369 -19.84 35.10 -9.23
C VAL A 369 -19.04 36.26 -8.62
N LYS A 370 -18.72 36.19 -7.32
CA LYS A 370 -17.98 37.24 -6.62
C LYS A 370 -16.49 37.29 -6.93
N GLY A 371 -15.91 36.13 -7.16
CA GLY A 371 -14.48 35.97 -7.39
C GLY A 371 -13.98 36.54 -8.72
N THR A 372 -12.70 36.68 -8.88
CA THR A 372 -12.07 37.07 -10.16
C THR A 372 -12.24 35.97 -11.19
N LEU A 373 -12.65 36.33 -12.42
CA LEU A 373 -12.88 35.37 -13.51
C LEU A 373 -11.70 35.34 -14.47
N TYR A 374 -11.12 34.16 -14.63
CA TYR A 374 -10.08 33.88 -15.61
C TYR A 374 -10.63 32.92 -16.67
N VAL A 375 -10.33 33.21 -17.94
CA VAL A 375 -10.75 32.37 -19.09
C VAL A 375 -9.55 32.07 -19.97
N ASN A 376 -9.34 30.81 -20.29
CA ASN A 376 -8.27 30.43 -21.21
C ASN A 376 -8.57 30.98 -22.63
N GLU A 377 -7.56 31.55 -23.27
CA GLU A 377 -7.71 32.18 -24.62
C GLU A 377 -8.21 31.20 -25.67
N ASN A 378 -7.81 29.92 -25.60
CA ASN A 378 -8.19 28.89 -26.54
C ASN A 378 -9.70 28.55 -26.52
N VAL A 379 -10.43 28.96 -25.48
CA VAL A 379 -11.89 28.67 -25.36
C VAL A 379 -12.66 29.22 -26.55
N LYS A 380 -12.29 30.40 -27.08
CA LYS A 380 -12.93 30.96 -28.26
C LYS A 380 -12.62 30.21 -29.57
N GLU A 381 -11.42 29.61 -29.65
CA GLU A 381 -11.00 28.79 -30.81
C GLU A 381 -11.64 27.39 -30.75
N LYS A 382 -11.95 26.90 -29.56
CA LYS A 382 -12.60 25.60 -29.30
C LYS A 382 -14.13 25.71 -29.14
N ASP A 383 -14.75 26.70 -29.78
CA ASP A 383 -16.20 26.90 -29.83
C ASP A 383 -16.84 26.08 -30.96
N PHE A 384 -17.44 24.95 -30.60
CA PHE A 384 -18.18 24.05 -31.49
C PHE A 384 -19.72 24.32 -31.46
N THR A 385 -20.13 25.48 -30.97
CA THR A 385 -21.55 25.87 -30.85
C THR A 385 -22.00 26.88 -31.90
N CYS A 386 -21.29 27.02 -32.99
CA CYS A 386 -21.53 28.05 -34.02
C CYS A 386 -21.51 29.49 -33.45
N GLY A 387 -20.56 29.79 -32.55
CA GLY A 387 -20.35 31.13 -32.02
C GLY A 387 -21.19 31.49 -30.76
N LYS A 388 -21.99 30.56 -30.19
CA LYS A 388 -22.75 30.82 -28.98
C LYS A 388 -21.88 31.07 -27.77
N VAL A 389 -20.74 30.32 -27.64
CA VAL A 389 -19.77 30.50 -26.55
C VAL A 389 -19.13 31.86 -26.61
N SER A 390 -18.65 32.26 -27.80
CA SER A 390 -18.04 33.59 -28.00
C SER A 390 -19.01 34.70 -27.63
N LYS A 391 -20.28 34.59 -28.06
CA LYS A 391 -21.34 35.55 -27.74
C LYS A 391 -21.62 35.58 -26.22
N ARG A 392 -21.68 34.41 -25.58
CA ARG A 392 -21.90 34.30 -24.13
C ARG A 392 -20.78 34.94 -23.32
N LEU A 393 -19.53 34.74 -23.71
CA LEU A 393 -18.39 35.38 -23.08
C LEU A 393 -18.39 36.90 -23.24
N ASP A 394 -18.81 37.41 -24.41
CA ASP A 394 -18.96 38.85 -24.63
C ASP A 394 -20.09 39.44 -23.75
N GLU A 395 -21.20 38.73 -23.58
CA GLU A 395 -22.28 39.11 -22.65
C GLU A 395 -21.81 39.16 -21.19
N ILE A 396 -21.02 38.16 -20.75
CA ILE A 396 -20.40 38.13 -19.42
C ILE A 396 -19.46 39.32 -19.25
N GLN A 397 -18.63 39.61 -20.26
CA GLN A 397 -17.64 40.69 -20.23
C GLN A 397 -18.27 42.07 -20.11
N LEU A 398 -19.50 42.25 -20.57
CA LEU A 398 -20.24 43.50 -20.36
C LEU A 398 -20.65 43.75 -18.87
N LYS A 399 -20.73 42.68 -18.09
CA LYS A 399 -21.18 42.76 -16.69
C LYS A 399 -20.03 42.54 -15.69
N LYS A 400 -18.98 41.85 -16.11
CA LYS A 400 -17.87 41.42 -15.25
C LYS A 400 -16.56 41.42 -16.02
N GLU A 401 -15.50 41.90 -15.39
CA GLU A 401 -14.14 41.83 -15.95
C GLU A 401 -13.67 40.37 -16.11
N ILE A 402 -13.24 40.01 -17.31
CA ILE A 402 -12.66 38.71 -17.65
C ILE A 402 -11.15 38.91 -17.88
N HIS A 403 -10.33 38.15 -17.13
CA HIS A 403 -8.90 38.08 -17.37
C HIS A 403 -8.57 36.89 -18.27
N PHE A 404 -8.15 37.15 -19.49
CA PHE A 404 -7.71 36.08 -20.38
C PHE A 404 -6.30 35.65 -20.04
N PHE A 405 -6.04 34.36 -20.11
CA PHE A 405 -4.74 33.80 -19.84
C PHE A 405 -4.41 32.66 -20.82
N HIS A 406 -3.13 32.53 -21.12
CA HIS A 406 -2.62 31.39 -21.88
C HIS A 406 -1.76 30.52 -20.96
N LEU A 407 -2.06 29.23 -20.90
CA LEU A 407 -1.30 28.28 -20.14
C LEU A 407 -0.54 27.40 -21.13
N ASP A 408 0.69 27.75 -21.46
CA ASP A 408 1.58 26.86 -22.19
C ASP A 408 2.01 25.72 -21.30
N ILE A 409 1.24 24.64 -21.31
CA ILE A 409 1.62 23.40 -20.63
C ILE A 409 2.22 22.50 -21.69
N PRO A 410 3.56 22.30 -21.73
CA PRO A 410 4.16 21.43 -22.73
C PRO A 410 3.58 20.02 -22.58
N VAL A 411 2.96 19.54 -23.66
CA VAL A 411 2.51 18.15 -23.77
C VAL A 411 3.78 17.29 -23.81
N ARG A 412 4.08 16.60 -22.72
CA ARG A 412 5.09 15.54 -22.71
C ARG A 412 4.43 14.19 -22.76
#